data_c2ef14eb33f6cf4f9059c0fc51f2f5cb
#
_entry.id   c2ef14eb33f6cf4f9059c0fc51f2f5cb
#
_cell.length_a   1.000
_cell.length_b   1.000
_cell.length_c   1.000
_cell.angle_alpha   90.00
_cell.angle_beta   90.00
_cell.angle_gamma   90.00
#
_symmetry.space_group_name_H-M   'P 1'
#
loop_
_entity.id
_entity.type
_entity.pdbx_description
1 polymer ?
#
loop_
_entity_poly.entity_id
_entity_poly.type
_entity_poly.pdbx_seq_one_letter_code
_entity_poly.pdbx_strand_id
1 'polypeptide(L)'
;PFQPEKVSFQAGRIMLNRIKKLISERSTFAFETTLTTKSYVNIIKVAKAKKYKIILFYFWLNSVELALARIEDRVKKGGHNIPNNVVIRRYTRSLENLVNIFIPICNEWSIFDNSTDKMNLIAEGTRLSNSLILDNQQWEQIYAYKS
;
A
#
# COMPACT_ATOMS: atom_id res chain seq x y z
N PRO A 1 21.30 14.45 -18.89
CA PRO A 1 19.88 14.71 -18.67
C PRO A 1 19.32 13.75 -17.62
N PHE A 2 18.71 14.30 -16.57
CA PHE A 2 18.09 13.54 -15.49
C PHE A 2 16.92 12.71 -16.06
N GLN A 3 16.98 11.37 -15.91
CA GLN A 3 15.95 10.47 -16.40
C GLN A 3 15.20 9.87 -15.20
N PRO A 4 14.06 10.47 -14.78
CA PRO A 4 13.32 10.06 -13.58
C PRO A 4 12.90 8.59 -13.56
N GLU A 5 12.58 8.03 -14.73
CA GLU A 5 12.15 6.63 -14.85
C GLU A 5 13.28 5.63 -14.55
N LYS A 6 14.50 5.90 -15.02
CA LYS A 6 15.67 5.06 -14.70
C LYS A 6 16.03 5.11 -13.23
N VAL A 7 15.94 6.30 -12.62
CA VAL A 7 16.21 6.48 -11.18
C VAL A 7 15.18 5.73 -10.34
N SER A 8 13.88 5.82 -10.70
CA SER A 8 12.82 5.10 -9.98
C SER A 8 12.96 3.58 -10.09
N PHE A 9 13.39 3.07 -11.24
CA PHE A 9 13.66 1.65 -11.44
C PHE A 9 14.86 1.15 -10.62
N GLN A 10 15.94 1.94 -10.57
CA GLN A 10 17.11 1.63 -9.75
C GLN A 10 16.78 1.65 -8.25
N ALA A 11 16.04 2.66 -7.79
CA ALA A 11 15.58 2.74 -6.40
C ALA A 11 14.73 1.53 -6.01
N GLY A 12 13.82 1.10 -6.89
CA GLY A 12 13.04 -0.11 -6.68
C GLY A 12 13.89 -1.37 -6.54
N ARG A 13 14.94 -1.55 -7.38
CA ARG A 13 15.87 -2.67 -7.27
C ARG A 13 16.68 -2.65 -5.97
N ILE A 14 17.17 -1.49 -5.56
CA ILE A 14 17.90 -1.32 -4.30
C ILE A 14 17.00 -1.70 -3.12
N MET A 15 15.76 -1.22 -3.11
CA MET A 15 14.77 -1.55 -2.08
C MET A 15 14.51 -3.05 -2.01
N LEU A 16 14.27 -3.71 -3.15
CA LEU A 16 14.03 -5.15 -3.20
C LEU A 16 15.24 -5.96 -2.69
N ASN A 17 16.47 -5.56 -3.04
CA ASN A 17 17.69 -6.19 -2.54
C ASN A 17 17.86 -5.98 -1.03
N ARG A 18 17.55 -4.78 -0.52
CA ARG A 18 17.57 -4.50 0.92
C ARG A 18 16.58 -5.37 1.68
N ILE A 19 15.36 -5.51 1.17
CA ILE A 19 14.33 -6.38 1.78
C ILE A 19 14.82 -7.83 1.82
N LYS A 20 15.38 -8.36 0.73
CA LYS A 20 15.92 -9.73 0.69
C LYS A 20 17.03 -9.93 1.72
N LYS A 21 17.93 -8.95 1.88
CA LYS A 21 19.00 -8.97 2.89
C LYS A 21 18.40 -9.02 4.30
N LEU A 22 17.46 -8.13 4.63
CA LEU A 22 16.81 -8.10 5.93
C LEU A 22 16.10 -9.41 6.27
N ILE A 23 15.43 -10.03 5.28
CA ILE A 23 14.82 -11.36 5.44
C ILE A 23 15.89 -12.43 5.71
N SER A 24 17.04 -12.37 5.04
CA SER A 24 18.12 -13.34 5.29
C SER A 24 18.73 -13.20 6.68
N GLU A 25 18.83 -11.98 7.19
CA GLU A 25 19.33 -11.62 8.51
C GLU A 25 18.31 -11.84 9.64
N ARG A 26 17.08 -12.25 9.32
CA ARG A 26 15.96 -12.40 10.26
C ARG A 26 15.62 -11.11 11.03
N SER A 27 15.87 -9.97 10.43
CA SER A 27 15.58 -8.66 11.01
C SER A 27 14.10 -8.33 10.92
N THR A 28 13.53 -7.69 11.94
CA THR A 28 12.21 -7.04 11.84
C THR A 28 12.38 -5.73 11.08
N PHE A 29 11.53 -5.48 10.10
CA PHE A 29 11.58 -4.27 9.29
C PHE A 29 10.19 -3.88 8.79
N ALA A 30 10.06 -2.64 8.35
CA ALA A 30 8.89 -2.12 7.63
C ALA A 30 9.33 -1.40 6.35
N PHE A 31 8.43 -1.30 5.40
CA PHE A 31 8.63 -0.50 4.19
C PHE A 31 7.30 0.05 3.68
N GLU A 32 7.35 1.13 2.94
CA GLU A 32 6.19 1.75 2.33
C GLU A 32 6.06 1.37 0.85
N THR A 33 4.84 1.21 0.40
CA THR A 33 4.52 0.92 -0.99
C THR A 33 3.12 1.43 -1.35
N THR A 34 2.90 1.71 -2.62
CA THR A 34 1.57 2.08 -3.14
C THR A 34 0.66 0.87 -3.42
N LEU A 35 1.11 -0.35 -3.18
CA LEU A 35 0.43 -1.61 -3.51
C LEU A 35 0.03 -1.79 -4.99
N THR A 36 0.50 -0.93 -5.89
CA THR A 36 0.13 -0.95 -7.32
C THR A 36 0.80 -2.07 -8.11
N THR A 37 1.79 -2.74 -7.53
CA THR A 37 2.52 -3.87 -8.14
C THR A 37 2.33 -5.16 -7.35
N LYS A 38 2.30 -6.27 -8.06
CA LYS A 38 2.26 -7.62 -7.47
C LYS A 38 3.66 -8.15 -7.07
N SER A 39 4.71 -7.38 -7.30
CA SER A 39 6.11 -7.82 -7.03
C SER A 39 6.35 -8.23 -5.59
N TYR A 40 5.64 -7.62 -4.63
CA TYR A 40 5.79 -7.94 -3.21
C TYR A 40 5.15 -9.27 -2.78
N VAL A 41 4.26 -9.85 -3.60
CA VAL A 41 3.61 -11.14 -3.29
C VAL A 41 4.64 -12.25 -3.09
N ASN A 42 5.63 -12.34 -3.98
CA ASN A 42 6.69 -13.34 -3.87
C ASN A 42 7.58 -13.10 -2.64
N ILE A 43 7.86 -11.83 -2.33
CA ILE A 43 8.63 -11.46 -1.14
C ILE A 43 7.88 -11.88 0.13
N ILE A 44 6.58 -11.61 0.20
CA ILE A 44 5.73 -12.03 1.32
C ILE A 44 5.72 -13.54 1.47
N LYS A 45 5.61 -14.29 0.36
CA LYS A 45 5.68 -15.77 0.40
C LYS A 45 7.02 -16.26 0.98
N VAL A 46 8.14 -15.70 0.54
CA VAL A 46 9.48 -16.04 1.06
C VAL A 46 9.61 -15.68 2.54
N ALA A 47 9.14 -14.50 2.95
CA ALA A 47 9.16 -14.10 4.36
C ALA A 47 8.32 -15.06 5.23
N LYS A 48 7.10 -15.41 4.78
CA LYS A 48 6.24 -16.38 5.49
C LYS A 48 6.86 -17.76 5.62
N ALA A 49 7.54 -18.25 4.58
CA ALA A 49 8.30 -19.51 4.65
C ALA A 49 9.40 -19.46 5.73
N LYS A 50 9.94 -18.28 6.00
CA LYS A 50 10.91 -18.03 7.08
C LYS A 50 10.25 -17.66 8.43
N LYS A 51 8.93 -17.87 8.58
CA LYS A 51 8.15 -17.64 9.81
C LYS A 51 7.97 -16.18 10.19
N TYR A 52 8.08 -15.25 9.24
CA TYR A 52 7.70 -13.86 9.47
C TYR A 52 6.19 -13.72 9.64
N LYS A 53 5.78 -12.88 10.57
CA LYS A 53 4.43 -12.34 10.67
C LYS A 53 4.35 -11.11 9.76
N ILE A 54 3.38 -11.11 8.85
CA ILE A 54 3.15 -10.02 7.89
C ILE A 54 1.99 -9.18 8.37
N ILE A 55 2.26 -7.91 8.63
CA ILE A 55 1.26 -6.93 9.07
C ILE A 55 1.14 -5.87 7.99
N LEU A 56 -0.07 -5.57 7.55
CA LEU A 56 -0.39 -4.57 6.56
C LEU A 56 -1.11 -3.39 7.20
N PHE A 57 -0.57 -2.19 7.05
CA PHE A 57 -1.28 -0.94 7.31
C PHE A 57 -1.58 -0.26 5.99
N TYR A 58 -2.85 0.05 5.73
CA TYR A 58 -3.28 0.75 4.53
C TYR A 58 -3.92 2.09 4.89
N PHE A 59 -3.40 3.17 4.29
CA PHE A 59 -3.88 4.52 4.49
C PHE A 59 -4.69 4.94 3.27
N TRP A 60 -6.01 4.87 3.41
CA TRP A 60 -6.96 5.15 2.36
C TRP A 60 -7.27 6.64 2.25
N LEU A 61 -7.56 7.09 1.03
CA LEU A 61 -8.15 8.39 0.73
C LEU A 61 -9.53 8.12 0.13
N ASN A 62 -10.52 8.88 0.57
CA ASN A 62 -11.93 8.67 0.20
C ASN A 62 -12.25 9.00 -1.27
N SER A 63 -11.32 9.62 -1.99
CA SER A 63 -11.49 9.92 -3.42
C SER A 63 -10.17 10.05 -4.16
N VAL A 64 -10.20 9.84 -5.46
CA VAL A 64 -9.06 10.06 -6.34
C VAL A 64 -8.78 11.56 -6.51
N GLU A 65 -9.79 12.41 -6.43
CA GLU A 65 -9.67 13.86 -6.47
C GLU A 65 -8.81 14.38 -5.31
N LEU A 66 -9.02 13.84 -4.11
CA LEU A 66 -8.18 14.17 -2.95
C LEU A 66 -6.72 13.71 -3.16
N ALA A 67 -6.51 12.54 -3.77
CA ALA A 67 -5.17 12.08 -4.10
C ALA A 67 -4.47 13.01 -5.09
N LEU A 68 -5.19 13.51 -6.11
CA LEU A 68 -4.69 14.48 -7.07
C LEU A 68 -4.35 15.81 -6.40
N ALA A 69 -5.26 16.36 -5.58
CA ALA A 69 -5.04 17.61 -4.85
C ALA A 69 -3.80 17.55 -3.95
N ARG A 70 -3.59 16.44 -3.22
CA ARG A 70 -2.40 16.25 -2.39
C ARG A 70 -1.10 16.21 -3.19
N ILE A 71 -1.14 15.65 -4.41
CA ILE A 71 0.03 15.65 -5.30
C ILE A 71 0.33 17.06 -5.79
N GLU A 72 -0.69 17.84 -6.19
CA GLU A 72 -0.52 19.24 -6.58
C GLU A 72 0.08 20.07 -5.46
N ASP A 73 -0.40 19.94 -4.24
CA ASP A 73 0.14 20.65 -3.08
C ASP A 73 1.58 20.24 -2.78
N ARG A 74 1.91 18.97 -2.93
CA ARG A 74 3.29 18.51 -2.80
C ARG A 74 4.20 19.11 -3.87
N VAL A 75 3.73 19.21 -5.12
CA VAL A 75 4.47 19.82 -6.22
C VAL A 75 4.72 21.30 -5.96
N LYS A 76 3.70 22.05 -5.49
CA LYS A 76 3.84 23.47 -5.08
C LYS A 76 4.93 23.66 -4.01
N LYS A 77 5.13 22.65 -3.15
CA LYS A 77 6.17 22.62 -2.10
C LYS A 77 7.52 22.08 -2.59
N GLY A 78 7.74 21.96 -3.90
CA GLY A 78 9.01 21.49 -4.50
C GLY A 78 9.10 19.97 -4.66
N GLY A 79 8.01 19.23 -4.47
CA GLY A 79 7.96 17.78 -4.69
C GLY A 79 7.85 17.40 -6.17
N HIS A 80 8.06 16.12 -6.45
CA HIS A 80 8.01 15.58 -7.80
C HIS A 80 6.56 15.46 -8.31
N ASN A 81 6.34 15.88 -9.56
CA ASN A 81 5.05 15.73 -10.23
C ASN A 81 4.83 14.28 -10.72
N ILE A 82 3.59 13.83 -10.62
CA ILE A 82 3.12 12.55 -11.19
C ILE A 82 1.93 12.88 -12.10
N PRO A 83 1.93 12.42 -13.38
CA PRO A 83 0.80 12.65 -14.28
C PRO A 83 -0.53 12.13 -13.70
N ASN A 84 -1.62 12.89 -13.88
CA ASN A 84 -2.92 12.60 -13.28
C ASN A 84 -3.45 11.20 -13.67
N ASN A 85 -3.29 10.80 -14.93
CA ASN A 85 -3.68 9.46 -15.40
C ASN A 85 -2.93 8.33 -14.67
N VAL A 86 -1.69 8.57 -14.28
CA VAL A 86 -0.89 7.62 -13.48
C VAL A 86 -1.41 7.55 -12.05
N VAL A 87 -1.80 8.69 -11.46
CA VAL A 87 -2.38 8.74 -10.11
C VAL A 87 -3.70 7.97 -10.07
N ILE A 88 -4.61 8.26 -11.00
CA ILE A 88 -5.93 7.61 -11.11
C ILE A 88 -5.75 6.09 -11.25
N ARG A 89 -4.90 5.66 -12.17
CA ARG A 89 -4.61 4.22 -12.37
C ARG A 89 -4.02 3.56 -11.11
N ARG A 90 -3.13 4.27 -10.40
CA ARG A 90 -2.52 3.75 -9.17
C ARG A 90 -3.52 3.66 -8.02
N TYR A 91 -4.40 4.63 -7.90
CA TYR A 91 -5.47 4.63 -6.90
C TYR A 91 -6.36 3.39 -7.05
N THR A 92 -6.92 3.16 -8.24
CA THR A 92 -7.76 1.99 -8.53
C THR A 92 -7.00 0.68 -8.30
N ARG A 93 -5.80 0.53 -8.89
CA ARG A 93 -4.99 -0.70 -8.73
C ARG A 93 -4.58 -0.99 -7.30
N SER A 94 -4.33 0.05 -6.51
CA SER A 94 -4.01 -0.10 -5.09
C SER A 94 -5.16 -0.76 -4.33
N LEU A 95 -6.39 -0.31 -4.56
CA LEU A 95 -7.60 -0.86 -3.92
C LEU A 95 -7.91 -2.28 -4.41
N GLU A 96 -7.85 -2.52 -5.72
CA GLU A 96 -8.00 -3.87 -6.28
C GLU A 96 -6.99 -4.86 -5.68
N ASN A 97 -5.72 -4.49 -5.64
CA ASN A 97 -4.68 -5.34 -5.06
C ASN A 97 -4.84 -5.51 -3.55
N LEU A 98 -5.25 -4.45 -2.83
CA LEU A 98 -5.51 -4.51 -1.40
C LEU A 98 -6.49 -5.63 -1.06
N VAL A 99 -7.70 -5.57 -1.62
CA VAL A 99 -8.79 -6.48 -1.25
C VAL A 99 -8.66 -7.88 -1.85
N ASN A 100 -8.09 -8.00 -3.07
CA ASN A 100 -8.00 -9.28 -3.76
C ASN A 100 -6.71 -10.04 -3.48
N ILE A 101 -5.64 -9.37 -3.09
CA ILE A 101 -4.31 -9.98 -2.98
C ILE A 101 -3.73 -9.83 -1.59
N PHE A 102 -3.58 -8.58 -1.09
CA PHE A 102 -2.76 -8.34 0.09
C PHE A 102 -3.48 -8.67 1.39
N ILE A 103 -4.76 -8.31 1.56
CA ILE A 103 -5.56 -8.73 2.72
C ILE A 103 -5.54 -10.26 2.88
N PRO A 104 -5.81 -11.07 1.83
CA PRO A 104 -5.80 -12.54 1.95
C PRO A 104 -4.46 -13.15 2.32
N ILE A 105 -3.35 -12.52 1.97
CA ILE A 105 -2.01 -13.09 2.22
C ILE A 105 -1.33 -12.56 3.48
N CYS A 106 -1.78 -11.45 4.06
CA CYS A 106 -1.23 -10.93 5.30
C CYS A 106 -1.72 -11.72 6.52
N ASN A 107 -0.97 -11.69 7.61
CA ASN A 107 -1.38 -12.29 8.87
C ASN A 107 -2.37 -11.37 9.61
N GLU A 108 -2.10 -10.08 9.57
CA GLU A 108 -2.92 -9.03 10.14
C GLU A 108 -2.98 -7.86 9.18
N TRP A 109 -4.07 -7.11 9.22
CA TRP A 109 -4.24 -5.91 8.43
C TRP A 109 -5.11 -4.89 9.14
N SER A 110 -4.84 -3.62 8.93
CA SER A 110 -5.64 -2.50 9.40
C SER A 110 -5.72 -1.44 8.32
N ILE A 111 -6.91 -0.90 8.10
CA ILE A 111 -7.20 0.12 7.09
C ILE A 111 -7.65 1.39 7.79
N PHE A 112 -7.00 2.49 7.47
CA PHE A 112 -7.25 3.79 8.07
C PHE A 112 -7.76 4.78 7.02
N ASP A 113 -8.77 5.57 7.37
CA ASP A 113 -9.10 6.79 6.63
C ASP A 113 -8.05 7.86 6.95
N ASN A 114 -7.35 8.29 5.93
CA ASN A 114 -6.36 9.36 5.97
C ASN A 114 -6.82 10.57 5.12
N SER A 115 -8.12 10.76 4.96
CA SER A 115 -8.67 11.83 4.11
C SER A 115 -8.64 13.19 4.79
N THR A 116 -8.63 13.23 6.12
CA THR A 116 -8.60 14.45 6.93
C THR A 116 -7.32 14.52 7.77
N ASP A 117 -7.20 15.56 8.60
CA ASP A 117 -6.08 15.71 9.55
C ASP A 117 -6.11 14.67 10.68
N LYS A 118 -7.25 14.02 10.90
CA LYS A 118 -7.41 12.93 11.87
C LYS A 118 -7.50 11.60 11.13
N MET A 119 -6.59 10.72 11.46
CA MET A 119 -6.58 9.36 10.94
C MET A 119 -7.54 8.49 11.77
N ASN A 120 -8.51 7.85 11.12
CA ASN A 120 -9.50 7.01 11.77
C ASN A 120 -9.39 5.56 11.26
N LEU A 121 -9.49 4.59 12.17
CA LEU A 121 -9.54 3.18 11.80
C LEU A 121 -10.89 2.86 11.16
N ILE A 122 -10.87 2.32 9.93
CA ILE A 122 -12.07 1.89 9.19
C ILE A 122 -12.38 0.43 9.52
N ALA A 123 -11.38 -0.43 9.38
CA ALA A 123 -11.52 -1.85 9.58
C ALA A 123 -10.17 -2.49 9.87
N GLU A 124 -10.19 -3.61 10.58
CA GLU A 124 -9.02 -4.44 10.82
C GLU A 124 -9.40 -5.93 10.84
N GLY A 125 -8.44 -6.79 10.66
CA GLY A 125 -8.68 -8.22 10.70
C GLY A 125 -7.42 -9.05 10.71
N THR A 126 -7.61 -10.33 10.88
CA THR A 126 -6.55 -11.34 10.79
C THR A 126 -6.93 -12.37 9.73
N ARG A 127 -5.97 -13.21 9.35
CA ARG A 127 -6.23 -14.32 8.44
C ARG A 127 -7.18 -15.39 9.05
N LEU A 128 -7.28 -15.44 10.36
CA LEU A 128 -7.94 -16.53 11.09
C LEU A 128 -9.22 -16.11 11.81
N SER A 129 -9.51 -14.81 11.91
CA SER A 129 -10.68 -14.28 12.61
C SER A 129 -11.52 -13.38 11.71
N ASN A 130 -12.78 -13.19 12.11
CA ASN A 130 -13.65 -12.23 11.47
C ASN A 130 -13.05 -10.83 11.55
N SER A 131 -13.26 -10.05 10.48
CA SER A 131 -12.86 -8.66 10.44
C SER A 131 -13.72 -7.83 11.41
N LEU A 132 -13.09 -6.89 12.10
CA LEU A 132 -13.80 -5.84 12.84
C LEU A 132 -13.96 -4.65 11.88
N ILE A 133 -15.19 -4.26 11.61
CA ILE A 133 -15.54 -3.11 10.75
C ILE A 133 -16.10 -2.03 11.65
N LEU A 134 -15.44 -0.88 11.69
CA LEU A 134 -15.82 0.27 12.52
C LEU A 134 -16.60 1.32 11.71
N ASP A 135 -16.30 1.44 10.42
CA ASP A 135 -17.02 2.29 9.48
C ASP A 135 -17.51 1.46 8.27
N ASN A 136 -18.77 1.03 8.32
CA ASN A 136 -19.36 0.21 7.27
C ASN A 136 -19.44 0.93 5.92
N GLN A 137 -19.74 2.23 5.91
CA GLN A 137 -19.89 2.99 4.67
C GLN A 137 -18.55 3.09 3.92
N GLN A 138 -17.48 3.44 4.62
CA GLN A 138 -16.14 3.53 4.02
C GLN A 138 -15.61 2.13 3.64
N TRP A 139 -15.88 1.12 4.48
CA TRP A 139 -15.50 -0.26 4.16
C TRP A 139 -16.15 -0.77 2.87
N GLU A 140 -17.45 -0.52 2.67
CA GLU A 140 -18.16 -0.91 1.44
C GLU A 140 -17.57 -0.25 0.20
N GLN A 141 -17.16 1.02 0.28
CA GLN A 141 -16.47 1.71 -0.83
C GLN A 141 -15.15 1.04 -1.19
N ILE A 142 -14.37 0.62 -0.18
CA ILE A 142 -13.10 -0.09 -0.38
C ILE A 142 -13.36 -1.51 -0.90
N TYR A 143 -14.32 -2.21 -0.30
CA TYR A 143 -14.62 -3.61 -0.63
C TYR A 143 -15.32 -3.77 -1.98
N ALA A 144 -15.91 -2.72 -2.53
CA ALA A 144 -16.46 -2.71 -3.90
C ALA A 144 -15.42 -3.04 -4.99
N TYR A 145 -14.12 -2.93 -4.69
CA TYR A 145 -13.03 -3.37 -5.57
C TYR A 145 -12.72 -4.87 -5.49
N LYS A 146 -13.48 -5.62 -4.71
CA LYS A 146 -13.40 -7.09 -4.62
C LYS A 146 -13.95 -7.72 -5.91
N SER A 147 -13.15 -8.51 -6.60
CA SER A 147 -13.51 -9.28 -7.79
C SER A 147 -13.60 -10.77 -7.49
#